data_a59c850bd86d0ce695fc686d912632c4
#
_entry.id   a59c850bd86d0ce695fc686d912632c4
#
_cell.length_a   1.000
_cell.length_b   1.000
_cell.length_c   1.000
_cell.angle_alpha   90.00
_cell.angle_beta   90.00
_cell.angle_gamma   90.00
#
_symmetry.space_group_name_H-M   'P 1'
#
loop_
_entity.id
_entity.type
_entity.pdbx_description
1 polymer ?
#
loop_
_entity_poly.entity_id
_entity_poly.type
_entity_poly.pdbx_seq_one_letter_code
_entity_poly.pdbx_strand_id
1 'polypeptide(L)'
;MTGAQAPTVFAETPCIPASGLPSAFLQMAAMRGHDPLSLLAGTGLFAGDWVDPQRQMSPVQFERLLTNLVHAQHGEDMAFLIGARHAQMAVAPLWSPVVWQGAGATWIALTGSQRGGDQPAWQAEAFAGMMRERLRPLLPAGTALQFYFRHAMPRYLEQYHAHLGENLTFSAPANLIRADAYVDLQTPPAVSFLCRLRALLDT
;
A
#
# COMPACT_ATOMS: atom_id res chain seq x y z
N MET A 1 8.10 30.56 10.92
CA MET A 1 6.81 29.94 10.55
C MET A 1 6.84 28.50 11.09
N THR A 2 6.24 28.29 12.23
CA THR A 2 6.17 27.02 12.95
C THR A 2 5.16 26.13 12.23
N GLY A 3 5.65 25.09 11.54
CA GLY A 3 4.80 24.08 10.94
C GLY A 3 4.06 23.32 12.04
N ALA A 4 2.74 23.46 12.08
CA ALA A 4 1.89 22.68 12.94
C ALA A 4 2.04 21.19 12.59
N GLN A 5 2.71 20.43 13.46
CA GLN A 5 2.67 18.97 13.41
C GLN A 5 1.21 18.54 13.58
N ALA A 6 0.65 17.89 12.57
CA ALA A 6 -0.64 17.24 12.70
C ALA A 6 -0.56 16.24 13.86
N PRO A 7 -1.56 16.18 14.75
CA PRO A 7 -1.47 15.40 15.98
C PRO A 7 -1.29 13.91 15.66
N THR A 8 -0.30 13.32 16.31
CA THR A 8 0.07 11.89 16.27
C THR A 8 -1.10 10.97 16.69
N VAL A 9 -2.09 11.53 17.37
CA VAL A 9 -3.27 10.85 17.92
C VAL A 9 -4.04 10.03 16.87
N PHE A 10 -4.20 10.54 15.64
CA PHE A 10 -4.98 9.85 14.62
C PHE A 10 -4.32 8.59 14.05
N ALA A 11 -3.00 8.50 14.10
CA ALA A 11 -2.29 7.32 13.61
C ALA A 11 -2.45 6.10 14.56
N GLU A 12 -2.82 6.35 15.82
CA GLU A 12 -2.97 5.34 16.87
C GLU A 12 -4.43 4.94 17.13
N THR A 13 -5.40 5.67 16.56
CA THR A 13 -6.83 5.37 16.77
C THR A 13 -7.23 4.10 16.00
N PRO A 14 -7.76 3.08 16.68
CA PRO A 14 -8.22 1.85 16.03
C PRO A 14 -9.40 2.13 15.09
N CYS A 15 -9.28 1.69 13.82
CA CYS A 15 -10.30 1.95 12.80
C CYS A 15 -10.27 0.94 11.64
N ILE A 16 -9.31 0.03 11.62
CA ILE A 16 -9.14 -0.99 10.61
C ILE A 16 -9.61 -2.32 11.19
N PRO A 17 -10.71 -2.94 10.70
CA PRO A 17 -11.15 -4.23 11.18
C PRO A 17 -10.06 -5.29 11.03
N ALA A 18 -9.68 -5.94 12.12
CA ALA A 18 -8.63 -6.96 12.11
C ALA A 18 -9.02 -8.19 11.26
N SER A 19 -10.31 -8.53 11.24
CA SER A 19 -10.88 -9.61 10.41
C SER A 19 -10.97 -9.28 8.90
N GLY A 20 -10.64 -8.05 8.50
CA GLY A 20 -10.65 -7.59 7.11
C GLY A 20 -9.31 -7.84 6.40
N LEU A 21 -8.71 -6.75 5.91
CA LEU A 21 -7.41 -6.77 5.23
C LEU A 21 -6.30 -7.45 6.04
N PRO A 22 -6.15 -7.16 7.35
CA PRO A 22 -5.11 -7.81 8.16
C PRO A 22 -5.24 -9.33 8.14
N SER A 23 -6.46 -9.86 8.33
CA SER A 23 -6.74 -11.29 8.28
C SER A 23 -6.40 -11.89 6.91
N ALA A 24 -6.78 -11.22 5.81
CA ALA A 24 -6.48 -11.71 4.46
C ALA A 24 -4.97 -11.80 4.20
N PHE A 25 -4.18 -10.85 4.70
CA PHE A 25 -2.73 -10.87 4.55
C PHE A 25 -2.07 -11.95 5.42
N LEU A 26 -2.55 -12.16 6.64
CA LEU A 26 -2.08 -13.23 7.50
C LEU A 26 -2.40 -14.61 6.91
N GLN A 27 -3.58 -14.80 6.34
CA GLN A 27 -3.95 -16.03 5.63
C GLN A 27 -3.04 -16.27 4.41
N MET A 28 -2.77 -15.22 3.64
CA MET A 28 -1.85 -15.31 2.50
C MET A 28 -0.44 -15.75 2.93
N ALA A 29 0.06 -15.22 4.03
CA ALA A 29 1.35 -15.62 4.60
C ALA A 29 1.32 -17.06 5.13
N ALA A 30 0.24 -17.48 5.79
CA ALA A 30 0.07 -18.85 6.26
C ALA A 30 0.06 -19.86 5.10
N MET A 31 -0.59 -19.53 3.98
CA MET A 31 -0.58 -20.37 2.78
C MET A 31 0.84 -20.54 2.19
N ARG A 32 1.76 -19.65 2.51
CA ARG A 32 3.17 -19.69 2.12
C ARG A 32 4.07 -20.30 3.18
N GLY A 33 3.49 -20.87 4.24
CA GLY A 33 4.22 -21.58 5.30
C GLY A 33 4.75 -20.71 6.44
N HIS A 34 4.34 -19.42 6.51
CA HIS A 34 4.69 -18.56 7.63
C HIS A 34 3.72 -18.74 8.80
N ASP A 35 4.24 -18.72 10.01
CA ASP A 35 3.41 -18.70 11.21
C ASP A 35 2.77 -17.30 11.38
N PRO A 36 1.43 -17.19 11.29
CA PRO A 36 0.75 -15.91 11.46
C PRO A 36 1.02 -15.24 12.81
N LEU A 37 1.28 -16.01 13.88
CA LEU A 37 1.53 -15.46 15.20
C LEU A 37 2.87 -14.73 15.27
N SER A 38 3.88 -15.23 14.59
CA SER A 38 5.19 -14.55 14.50
C SER A 38 5.07 -13.20 13.80
N LEU A 39 4.13 -13.06 12.85
CA LEU A 39 3.90 -11.83 12.10
C LEU A 39 3.14 -10.77 12.91
N LEU A 40 2.50 -11.14 14.01
CA LEU A 40 1.80 -10.21 14.91
C LEU A 40 2.75 -9.50 15.88
N ALA A 41 4.04 -9.83 15.90
CA ALA A 41 5.00 -9.23 16.83
C ALA A 41 5.00 -7.68 16.74
N GLY A 42 4.81 -7.02 17.87
CA GLY A 42 4.78 -5.56 17.99
C GLY A 42 3.55 -4.86 17.38
N THR A 43 2.53 -5.61 16.91
CA THR A 43 1.27 -5.05 16.42
C THR A 43 0.25 -4.78 17.52
N GLY A 44 0.44 -5.36 18.72
CA GLY A 44 -0.55 -5.34 19.79
C GLY A 44 -1.76 -6.25 19.55
N LEU A 45 -1.71 -7.12 18.56
CA LEU A 45 -2.67 -8.19 18.31
C LEU A 45 -2.14 -9.53 18.82
N PHE A 46 -3.06 -10.40 19.22
CA PHE A 46 -2.81 -11.73 19.75
C PHE A 46 -3.51 -12.82 18.91
N ALA A 47 -3.27 -14.07 19.27
CA ALA A 47 -3.96 -15.21 18.68
C ALA A 47 -5.48 -15.03 18.79
N GLY A 48 -6.18 -15.13 17.66
CA GLY A 48 -7.64 -14.96 17.60
C GLY A 48 -8.11 -13.54 17.29
N ASP A 49 -7.35 -12.49 17.62
CA ASP A 49 -7.77 -11.10 17.37
C ASP A 49 -8.02 -10.83 15.87
N TRP A 50 -7.24 -11.44 14.99
CA TRP A 50 -7.33 -11.22 13.54
C TRP A 50 -8.52 -11.92 12.86
N VAL A 51 -9.24 -12.77 13.60
CA VAL A 51 -10.52 -13.38 13.16
C VAL A 51 -11.72 -12.80 13.91
N ASP A 52 -11.48 -12.00 14.96
CA ASP A 52 -12.56 -11.35 15.73
C ASP A 52 -13.12 -10.16 14.92
N PRO A 53 -14.41 -10.17 14.56
CA PRO A 53 -15.06 -9.10 13.80
C PRO A 53 -15.14 -7.76 14.58
N GLN A 54 -15.03 -7.80 15.90
CA GLN A 54 -15.10 -6.60 16.75
C GLN A 54 -13.71 -5.95 16.97
N ARG A 55 -12.64 -6.71 16.70
CA ARG A 55 -11.29 -6.22 16.89
C ARG A 55 -10.88 -5.23 15.80
N GLN A 56 -10.35 -4.09 16.21
CA GLN A 56 -9.83 -3.07 15.30
C GLN A 56 -8.36 -2.81 15.56
N MET A 57 -7.64 -2.47 14.51
CA MET A 57 -6.24 -2.03 14.50
C MET A 57 -6.16 -0.54 14.21
N SER A 58 -5.17 0.12 14.75
CA SER A 58 -4.77 1.45 14.29
C SER A 58 -3.95 1.37 12.99
N PRO A 59 -3.85 2.47 12.22
CA PRO A 59 -2.97 2.54 11.06
C PRO A 59 -1.51 2.17 11.38
N VAL A 60 -0.99 2.57 12.53
CA VAL A 60 0.39 2.23 12.97
C VAL A 60 0.56 0.73 13.20
N GLN A 61 -0.42 0.10 13.86
CA GLN A 61 -0.40 -1.35 14.08
C GLN A 61 -0.46 -2.11 12.75
N PHE A 62 -1.29 -1.63 11.82
CA PHE A 62 -1.40 -2.23 10.50
C PHE A 62 -0.12 -2.06 9.66
N GLU A 63 0.50 -0.88 9.68
CA GLU A 63 1.79 -0.66 9.03
C GLU A 63 2.89 -1.58 9.60
N ARG A 64 2.88 -1.81 10.93
CA ARG A 64 3.78 -2.77 11.57
C ARG A 64 3.54 -4.18 11.05
N LEU A 65 2.28 -4.61 10.94
CA LEU A 65 1.95 -5.92 10.37
C LEU A 65 2.47 -6.05 8.94
N LEU A 66 2.25 -5.06 8.09
CA LEU A 66 2.75 -5.07 6.71
C LEU A 66 4.27 -5.13 6.66
N THR A 67 4.95 -4.38 7.52
CA THR A 67 6.42 -4.43 7.65
C THR A 67 6.89 -5.83 8.06
N ASN A 68 6.24 -6.44 9.04
CA ASN A 68 6.58 -7.81 9.46
C ASN A 68 6.36 -8.82 8.33
N LEU A 69 5.27 -8.70 7.59
CA LEU A 69 4.96 -9.54 6.44
C LEU A 69 6.05 -9.48 5.37
N VAL A 70 6.48 -8.28 5.02
CA VAL A 70 7.53 -8.08 4.01
C VAL A 70 8.89 -8.61 4.50
N HIS A 71 9.23 -8.39 5.76
CA HIS A 71 10.51 -8.83 6.32
C HIS A 71 10.59 -10.33 6.58
N ALA A 72 9.48 -10.97 6.96
CA ALA A 72 9.46 -12.40 7.23
C ALA A 72 9.65 -13.23 5.96
N GLN A 73 9.21 -12.70 4.84
CA GLN A 73 9.46 -13.31 3.57
C GLN A 73 10.80 -12.80 3.03
N HIS A 74 11.78 -13.67 3.01
CA HIS A 74 12.98 -13.49 2.19
C HIS A 74 12.64 -13.47 0.69
N GLY A 75 11.36 -13.59 0.34
CA GLY A 75 10.80 -13.52 -0.99
C GLY A 75 10.35 -12.10 -1.29
N GLU A 76 10.91 -11.56 -2.15
CA GLU A 76 11.05 -10.31 -2.82
C GLU A 76 9.76 -9.88 -3.55
N ASP A 77 8.69 -10.71 -3.49
CA ASP A 77 7.41 -10.47 -4.16
C ASP A 77 6.25 -10.05 -3.21
N MET A 78 6.43 -10.19 -1.88
CA MET A 78 5.35 -9.99 -0.91
C MET A 78 4.74 -8.59 -1.01
N ALA A 79 5.55 -7.58 -1.24
CA ALA A 79 5.05 -6.21 -1.36
C ALA A 79 4.07 -6.07 -2.54
N PHE A 80 4.41 -6.64 -3.70
CA PHE A 80 3.53 -6.63 -4.87
C PHE A 80 2.24 -7.41 -4.61
N LEU A 81 2.32 -8.56 -3.93
CA LEU A 81 1.15 -9.37 -3.57
C LEU A 81 0.22 -8.65 -2.58
N ILE A 82 0.78 -7.96 -1.59
CA ILE A 82 0.01 -7.09 -0.69
C ILE A 82 -0.76 -6.04 -1.49
N GLY A 83 -0.10 -5.38 -2.43
CA GLY A 83 -0.72 -4.38 -3.29
C GLY A 83 -1.84 -4.96 -4.16
N ALA A 84 -1.56 -6.04 -4.86
CA ALA A 84 -2.52 -6.72 -5.73
C ALA A 84 -3.74 -7.23 -4.94
N ARG A 85 -3.51 -7.86 -3.79
CA ARG A 85 -4.60 -8.34 -2.92
C ARG A 85 -5.46 -7.21 -2.41
N HIS A 86 -4.83 -6.11 -2.00
CA HIS A 86 -5.54 -4.91 -1.59
C HIS A 86 -6.45 -4.37 -2.69
N ALA A 87 -5.96 -4.31 -3.94
CA ALA A 87 -6.75 -3.86 -5.08
C ALA A 87 -8.00 -4.72 -5.31
N GLN A 88 -7.86 -6.05 -5.16
CA GLN A 88 -8.95 -7.02 -5.34
C GLN A 88 -10.05 -6.92 -4.29
N MET A 89 -9.73 -6.49 -3.08
CA MET A 89 -10.71 -6.41 -1.98
C MET A 89 -11.65 -5.20 -2.07
N ALA A 90 -11.47 -4.31 -3.05
CA ALA A 90 -12.29 -3.12 -3.28
C ALA A 90 -12.45 -2.22 -2.03
N VAL A 91 -11.48 -2.23 -1.13
CA VAL A 91 -11.43 -1.38 0.07
C VAL A 91 -10.71 -0.06 -0.22
N ALA A 92 -10.84 0.90 0.71
CA ALA A 92 -10.14 2.17 0.61
C ALA A 92 -8.63 1.95 0.47
N PRO A 93 -7.92 2.75 -0.35
CA PRO A 93 -6.49 2.57 -0.58
C PRO A 93 -5.67 2.78 0.68
N LEU A 94 -4.61 1.99 0.86
CA LEU A 94 -3.65 2.17 1.96
C LEU A 94 -2.93 3.52 1.86
N TRP A 95 -2.72 3.98 0.63
CA TRP A 95 -2.06 5.25 0.32
C TRP A 95 -2.95 6.10 -0.58
N SER A 96 -2.90 7.42 -0.40
CA SER A 96 -3.58 8.37 -1.29
C SER A 96 -2.67 8.70 -2.45
N PRO A 97 -3.00 8.32 -3.70
CA PRO A 97 -2.26 8.78 -4.85
C PRO A 97 -2.57 10.25 -5.13
N VAL A 98 -1.59 10.98 -5.62
CA VAL A 98 -1.81 12.23 -6.33
C VAL A 98 -1.86 11.93 -7.82
N VAL A 99 -2.96 12.31 -8.45
CA VAL A 99 -3.21 12.03 -9.87
C VAL A 99 -3.28 13.34 -10.64
N TRP A 100 -2.61 13.40 -11.77
CA TRP A 100 -2.74 14.51 -12.72
C TRP A 100 -2.64 14.01 -14.16
N GLN A 101 -3.12 14.82 -15.07
CA GLN A 101 -3.10 14.52 -16.51
C GLN A 101 -2.25 15.55 -17.24
N GLY A 102 -1.47 15.11 -18.19
CA GLY A 102 -0.63 15.97 -19.02
C GLY A 102 0.08 15.21 -20.13
N ALA A 103 0.31 15.89 -21.26
CA ALA A 103 1.02 15.35 -22.42
C ALA A 103 0.46 14.01 -22.93
N GLY A 104 -0.87 13.85 -22.91
CA GLY A 104 -1.52 12.62 -23.41
C GLY A 104 -1.44 11.42 -22.46
N ALA A 105 -0.99 11.64 -21.23
CA ALA A 105 -0.81 10.59 -20.22
C ALA A 105 -1.47 10.95 -18.89
N THR A 106 -1.78 9.92 -18.09
CA THR A 106 -2.13 10.04 -16.68
C THR A 106 -0.91 9.70 -15.85
N TRP A 107 -0.60 10.57 -14.90
CA TRP A 107 0.48 10.42 -13.94
C TRP A 107 -0.07 10.21 -12.55
N ILE A 108 0.55 9.31 -11.80
CA ILE A 108 0.11 8.93 -10.46
C ILE A 108 1.35 8.89 -9.57
N ALA A 109 1.35 9.72 -8.52
CA ALA A 109 2.44 9.73 -7.55
C ALA A 109 2.01 9.06 -6.24
N LEU A 110 2.92 8.30 -5.66
CA LEU A 110 2.88 7.93 -4.26
C LEU A 110 3.46 9.08 -3.44
N THR A 111 2.59 9.81 -2.77
CA THR A 111 3.06 10.85 -1.83
C THR A 111 3.44 10.23 -0.50
N GLY A 112 4.50 10.75 0.12
CA GLY A 112 5.04 10.25 1.37
C GLY A 112 4.01 10.16 2.49
N SER A 113 4.21 9.23 3.40
CA SER A 113 3.50 9.24 4.67
C SER A 113 3.80 10.55 5.39
N GLN A 114 2.84 11.07 6.17
CA GLN A 114 2.92 12.38 6.85
C GLN A 114 4.10 12.55 7.84
N ARG A 115 4.99 11.58 7.95
CA ARG A 115 6.12 11.56 8.89
C ARG A 115 7.44 12.07 8.30
N GLY A 116 7.47 12.56 7.05
CA GLY A 116 8.65 13.24 6.47
C GLY A 116 9.91 12.36 6.32
N GLY A 117 9.80 11.06 6.48
CA GLY A 117 10.90 10.12 6.29
C GLY A 117 10.94 9.53 4.87
N ASP A 118 12.08 8.96 4.50
CA ASP A 118 12.18 8.17 3.28
C ASP A 118 11.21 6.98 3.35
N GLN A 119 10.41 6.85 2.30
CA GLN A 119 9.49 5.71 2.18
C GLN A 119 10.30 4.42 1.96
N PRO A 120 10.05 3.36 2.76
CA PRO A 120 10.63 2.06 2.48
C PRO A 120 10.29 1.59 1.06
N ALA A 121 11.22 0.92 0.38
CA ALA A 121 11.02 0.44 -0.99
C ALA A 121 9.74 -0.40 -1.13
N TRP A 122 9.45 -1.27 -0.15
CA TRP A 122 8.26 -2.12 -0.17
C TRP A 122 6.93 -1.35 -0.27
N GLN A 123 6.86 -0.12 0.26
CA GLN A 123 5.64 0.69 0.11
C GLN A 123 5.43 1.13 -1.33
N ALA A 124 6.50 1.49 -2.03
CA ALA A 124 6.43 1.84 -3.45
C ALA A 124 6.07 0.61 -4.31
N GLU A 125 6.62 -0.54 -3.97
CA GLU A 125 6.33 -1.83 -4.63
C GLU A 125 4.86 -2.24 -4.44
N ALA A 126 4.37 -2.21 -3.19
CA ALA A 126 2.97 -2.51 -2.89
C ALA A 126 2.01 -1.51 -3.56
N PHE A 127 2.36 -0.22 -3.57
CA PHE A 127 1.60 0.79 -4.28
C PHE A 127 1.57 0.53 -5.79
N ALA A 128 2.71 0.21 -6.40
CA ALA A 128 2.79 -0.10 -7.81
C ALA A 128 1.95 -1.34 -8.18
N GLY A 129 2.01 -2.41 -7.38
CA GLY A 129 1.18 -3.59 -7.55
C GLY A 129 -0.32 -3.28 -7.43
N MET A 130 -0.70 -2.51 -6.42
CA MET A 130 -2.09 -2.06 -6.24
C MET A 130 -2.58 -1.25 -7.44
N MET A 131 -1.81 -0.27 -7.87
CA MET A 131 -2.20 0.62 -8.95
C MET A 131 -2.25 -0.11 -10.30
N ARG A 132 -1.33 -1.03 -10.56
CA ARG A 132 -1.38 -1.85 -11.76
C ARG A 132 -2.70 -2.61 -11.87
N GLU A 133 -3.12 -3.28 -10.79
CA GLU A 133 -4.37 -4.03 -10.79
C GLU A 133 -5.60 -3.13 -10.93
N ARG A 134 -5.59 -1.94 -10.35
CA ARG A 134 -6.69 -0.97 -10.47
C ARG A 134 -6.75 -0.31 -11.84
N LEU A 135 -5.61 -0.03 -12.45
CA LEU A 135 -5.53 0.60 -13.77
C LEU A 135 -5.87 -0.37 -14.89
N ARG A 136 -5.49 -1.64 -14.76
CA ARG A 136 -5.65 -2.65 -15.80
C ARG A 136 -7.03 -2.70 -16.44
N PRO A 137 -8.16 -2.70 -15.70
CA PRO A 137 -9.50 -2.71 -16.30
C PRO A 137 -9.93 -1.37 -16.90
N LEU A 138 -9.22 -0.27 -16.61
CA LEU A 138 -9.55 1.07 -17.06
C LEU A 138 -8.76 1.50 -18.29
N LEU A 139 -7.70 0.77 -18.62
CA LEU A 139 -6.80 1.11 -19.71
C LEU A 139 -7.23 0.42 -21.03
N PRO A 140 -7.13 1.14 -22.16
CA PRO A 140 -7.24 0.52 -23.47
C PRO A 140 -6.25 -0.62 -23.63
N ALA A 141 -6.63 -1.66 -24.40
CA ALA A 141 -5.76 -2.77 -24.68
C ALA A 141 -4.44 -2.29 -25.31
N GLY A 142 -3.32 -2.80 -24.81
CA GLY A 142 -1.98 -2.41 -25.29
C GLY A 142 -1.42 -1.12 -24.69
N THR A 143 -2.15 -0.43 -23.81
CA THR A 143 -1.59 0.74 -23.12
C THR A 143 -0.43 0.33 -22.22
N ALA A 144 0.73 0.97 -22.42
CA ALA A 144 1.90 0.75 -21.61
C ALA A 144 1.77 1.50 -20.25
N LEU A 145 2.12 0.81 -19.17
CA LEU A 145 2.41 1.42 -17.89
C LEU A 145 3.92 1.54 -17.72
N GLN A 146 4.36 2.68 -17.24
CA GLN A 146 5.76 2.94 -16.88
C GLN A 146 5.84 3.19 -15.39
N PHE A 147 6.77 2.55 -14.69
CA PHE A 147 6.95 2.64 -13.25
C PHE A 147 8.30 3.29 -12.94
N TYR A 148 8.27 4.27 -12.05
CA TYR A 148 9.45 5.02 -11.60
C TYR A 148 9.60 4.84 -10.11
N PHE A 149 10.77 4.41 -9.66
CA PHE A 149 11.10 4.15 -8.26
C PHE A 149 12.25 5.03 -7.78
N ARG A 150 12.10 5.63 -6.61
CA ARG A 150 13.17 6.43 -5.99
C ARG A 150 14.36 5.58 -5.54
N HIS A 151 14.09 4.37 -5.09
CA HIS A 151 15.16 3.48 -4.65
C HIS A 151 16.02 2.99 -5.81
N ALA A 152 17.24 2.56 -5.50
CA ALA A 152 18.13 1.93 -6.47
C ALA A 152 17.54 0.59 -6.95
N MET A 153 18.02 0.14 -8.09
CA MET A 153 17.62 -1.16 -8.66
C MET A 153 17.88 -2.28 -7.65
N PRO A 154 16.86 -3.07 -7.29
CA PRO A 154 16.98 -4.15 -6.33
C PRO A 154 17.68 -5.38 -6.95
N ARG A 155 18.12 -6.30 -6.09
CA ARG A 155 18.73 -7.57 -6.55
C ARG A 155 17.71 -8.53 -7.16
N TYR A 156 16.43 -8.38 -6.80
CA TYR A 156 15.31 -9.22 -7.24
C TYR A 156 14.50 -8.58 -8.38
N LEU A 157 15.20 -8.08 -9.38
CA LEU A 157 14.58 -7.38 -10.53
C LEU A 157 13.56 -8.25 -11.26
N GLU A 158 13.74 -9.56 -11.27
CA GLU A 158 12.82 -10.52 -11.88
C GLU A 158 11.41 -10.46 -11.29
N GLN A 159 11.27 -10.10 -9.99
CA GLN A 159 9.97 -9.92 -9.36
C GLN A 159 9.26 -8.68 -9.90
N TYR A 160 10.00 -7.60 -10.14
CA TYR A 160 9.44 -6.41 -10.78
C TYR A 160 8.94 -6.72 -12.19
N HIS A 161 9.71 -7.46 -12.97
CA HIS A 161 9.29 -7.87 -14.31
C HIS A 161 8.04 -8.75 -14.26
N ALA A 162 7.98 -9.70 -13.35
CA ALA A 162 6.84 -10.60 -13.17
C ALA A 162 5.56 -9.83 -12.77
N HIS A 163 5.68 -8.90 -11.84
CA HIS A 163 4.54 -8.18 -11.28
C HIS A 163 4.17 -6.89 -12.00
N LEU A 164 5.11 -6.19 -12.63
CA LEU A 164 4.88 -4.86 -13.23
C LEU A 164 5.17 -4.81 -14.73
N GLY A 165 5.98 -5.73 -15.25
CA GLY A 165 6.44 -5.72 -16.63
C GLY A 165 7.81 -5.05 -16.79
N GLU A 166 8.20 -4.74 -18.02
CA GLU A 166 9.57 -4.33 -18.34
C GLU A 166 9.84 -2.82 -18.27
N ASN A 167 8.78 -1.99 -18.25
CA ASN A 167 8.92 -0.53 -18.29
C ASN A 167 9.21 0.05 -16.90
N LEU A 168 10.44 -0.13 -16.42
CA LEU A 168 10.87 0.21 -15.08
C LEU A 168 12.02 1.22 -15.12
N THR A 169 11.98 2.19 -14.24
CA THR A 169 13.05 3.19 -14.03
C THR A 169 13.34 3.29 -12.53
N PHE A 170 14.58 2.99 -12.14
CA PHE A 170 15.05 3.10 -10.76
C PHE A 170 15.89 4.38 -10.56
N SER A 171 16.12 4.75 -9.32
CA SER A 171 16.80 6.00 -8.93
C SER A 171 16.13 7.25 -9.52
N ALA A 172 14.83 7.21 -9.67
CA ALA A 172 14.03 8.33 -10.12
C ALA A 172 13.84 9.38 -8.99
N PRO A 173 13.50 10.63 -9.32
CA PRO A 173 13.29 11.67 -8.29
C PRO A 173 12.04 11.40 -7.41
N ALA A 174 11.10 10.61 -7.88
CA ALA A 174 9.87 10.28 -7.15
C ALA A 174 9.37 8.88 -7.52
N ASN A 175 8.50 8.31 -6.65
CA ASN A 175 7.75 7.09 -6.98
C ASN A 175 6.53 7.49 -7.81
N LEU A 176 6.55 7.15 -9.10
CA LEU A 176 5.53 7.55 -10.08
C LEU A 176 5.09 6.36 -10.93
N ILE A 177 3.86 6.46 -11.40
CA ILE A 177 3.34 5.60 -12.46
C ILE A 177 2.83 6.49 -13.57
N ARG A 178 3.18 6.17 -14.81
CA ARG A 178 2.67 6.82 -15.99
C ARG A 178 1.87 5.82 -16.81
N ALA A 179 0.65 6.18 -17.13
CA ALA A 179 -0.17 5.47 -18.11
C ALA A 179 -0.27 6.31 -19.38
N ASP A 180 0.08 5.75 -20.51
CA ASP A 180 0.01 6.43 -21.82
C ASP A 180 -1.45 6.48 -22.34
N ALA A 181 -2.34 6.91 -21.47
CA ALA A 181 -3.76 7.14 -21.72
C ALA A 181 -4.34 8.08 -20.66
N TYR A 182 -5.47 8.72 -20.97
CA TYR A 182 -6.26 9.42 -19.97
C TYR A 182 -7.10 8.42 -19.19
N VAL A 183 -6.93 8.40 -17.87
CA VAL A 183 -7.68 7.54 -16.96
C VAL A 183 -8.37 8.40 -15.92
N ASP A 184 -9.69 8.27 -15.81
CA ASP A 184 -10.45 8.85 -14.69
C ASP A 184 -10.38 7.90 -13.49
N LEU A 185 -9.47 8.19 -12.60
CA LEU A 185 -9.31 7.46 -11.35
C LEU A 185 -10.21 8.09 -10.28
N GLN A 186 -11.40 7.57 -10.13
CA GLN A 186 -12.18 7.81 -8.92
C GLN A 186 -11.53 7.08 -7.76
N THR A 187 -10.59 7.74 -7.11
CA THR A 187 -9.85 7.14 -5.99
C THR A 187 -10.59 7.44 -4.70
N PRO A 188 -11.15 6.43 -4.02
CA PRO A 188 -11.72 6.64 -2.71
C PRO A 188 -10.64 7.15 -1.74
N PRO A 189 -11.02 7.92 -0.70
CA PRO A 189 -10.07 8.44 0.26
C PRO A 189 -9.27 7.31 0.93
N ALA A 190 -8.00 7.56 1.24
CA ALA A 190 -7.14 6.59 1.90
C ALA A 190 -7.68 6.20 3.27
N VAL A 191 -7.34 4.99 3.72
CA VAL A 191 -7.72 4.48 5.06
C VAL A 191 -7.37 5.49 6.16
N SER A 192 -6.19 6.10 6.11
CA SER A 192 -5.77 7.12 7.07
C SER A 192 -6.70 8.34 7.12
N PHE A 193 -7.26 8.74 5.98
CA PHE A 193 -8.25 9.83 5.90
C PHE A 193 -9.59 9.41 6.51
N LEU A 194 -10.08 8.22 6.18
CA LEU A 194 -11.33 7.68 6.75
C LEU A 194 -11.24 7.52 8.26
N CYS A 195 -10.09 7.09 8.78
CA CYS A 195 -9.84 7.00 10.21
C CYS A 195 -9.88 8.37 10.90
N ARG A 196 -9.31 9.40 10.27
CA ARG A 196 -9.39 10.79 10.77
C ARG A 196 -10.82 11.30 10.79
N LEU A 197 -11.55 11.07 9.69
CA LEU A 197 -12.93 11.51 9.59
C LEU A 197 -13.80 10.85 10.67
N ARG A 198 -13.62 9.53 10.87
CA ARG A 198 -14.34 8.80 11.92
C ARG A 198 -14.01 9.37 13.32
N ALA A 199 -12.73 9.57 13.63
CA ALA A 199 -12.33 10.13 14.92
C ALA A 199 -12.90 11.54 15.19
N LEU A 200 -13.17 12.32 14.14
CA LEU A 200 -13.82 13.65 14.26
C LEU A 200 -15.35 13.55 14.45
N LEU A 201 -15.97 12.47 13.98
CA LEU A 201 -17.42 12.28 14.10
C LEU A 201 -17.82 11.62 15.43
N ASP A 202 -16.88 10.92 16.07
CA ASP A 202 -17.08 10.25 17.38
C ASP A 202 -16.78 11.18 18.57
N THR A 203 -16.44 12.46 18.32
CA THR A 203 -16.26 13.54 19.31
C THR A 203 -17.46 14.47 19.38
#